data_aea3422a16768f291d5bdcade23ef99b
#
_entry.id   aea3422a16768f291d5bdcade23ef99b
#
_cell.length_a   1.000
_cell.length_b   1.000
_cell.length_c   1.000
_cell.angle_alpha   90.00
_cell.angle_beta   90.00
_cell.angle_gamma   90.00
#
_symmetry.space_group_name_H-M   'P 1'
#
loop_
_entity.id
_entity.type
_entity.pdbx_description
1 polymer ?
#
loop_
_entity_poly.entity_id
_entity_poly.type
_entity_poly.pdbx_seq_one_letter_code
_entity_poly.pdbx_strand_id
1 'polypeptide(L)'
;MQVIARLVLCLVFLFGCATPNRLSKKKPIHHTENGFKNNYLSEKIMTKSLLDVLRWRVTRKPQEPIEFEKDKPDISFLQTNRSESTLTWIGHSTFLWQHMGVNLITDPHLTNRASPVGFAGPKRVLLPAISLEDLPLIDIVVISHNHYDHLDKKSVLGLVARQKKSPPVFVVPLGMKAWFKKIGISEGVMELDWWGSHQVGDCTLNAVPVQHWSRRT
;
A
#
# COMPACT_ATOMS: atom_id res chain seq x y z
N MET A 1 -47.09 -21.76 51.35
CA MET A 1 -47.16 -22.20 49.93
C MET A 1 -47.29 -21.10 48.91
N GLN A 2 -47.06 -19.82 49.26
CA GLN A 2 -47.17 -18.70 48.28
C GLN A 2 -45.81 -18.03 47.87
N VAL A 3 -44.73 -18.49 48.41
CA VAL A 3 -43.38 -17.86 48.10
C VAL A 3 -42.65 -18.62 46.99
N ILE A 4 -42.97 -19.89 46.75
CA ILE A 4 -42.32 -20.72 45.74
C ILE A 4 -42.82 -20.45 44.29
N ALA A 5 -44.08 -19.97 44.18
CA ALA A 5 -44.72 -19.70 42.89
C ALA A 5 -44.21 -18.40 42.19
N ARG A 6 -43.55 -17.48 42.93
CA ARG A 6 -43.04 -16.23 42.38
C ARG A 6 -41.59 -16.29 41.87
N LEU A 7 -40.84 -17.33 42.21
CA LEU A 7 -39.44 -17.50 41.73
C LEU A 7 -39.33 -18.26 40.42
N VAL A 8 -40.36 -18.97 39.99
CA VAL A 8 -40.35 -19.71 38.72
C VAL A 8 -40.75 -18.83 37.53
N LEU A 9 -41.43 -17.70 37.78
CA LEU A 9 -41.88 -16.81 36.69
C LEU A 9 -40.80 -15.78 36.23
N CYS A 10 -39.72 -15.59 37.02
CA CYS A 10 -38.62 -14.67 36.65
C CYS A 10 -37.47 -15.32 35.83
N LEU A 11 -37.48 -16.66 35.67
CA LEU A 11 -36.41 -17.40 34.98
C LEU A 11 -36.72 -17.73 33.50
N VAL A 12 -37.91 -17.41 33.00
CA VAL A 12 -38.32 -17.70 31.63
C VAL A 12 -38.09 -16.52 30.67
N PHE A 13 -37.68 -15.33 31.18
CA PHE A 13 -37.45 -14.15 30.33
C PHE A 13 -35.99 -13.83 30.05
N LEU A 14 -35.00 -14.69 30.37
CA LEU A 14 -33.60 -14.45 30.15
C LEU A 14 -32.96 -15.26 28.99
N PHE A 15 -33.76 -16.02 28.25
CA PHE A 15 -33.28 -16.66 27.02
C PHE A 15 -34.00 -16.08 25.78
N GLY A 16 -34.00 -14.77 25.66
CA GLY A 16 -34.11 -14.14 24.38
C GLY A 16 -32.78 -14.37 23.63
N CYS A 17 -32.69 -15.43 22.84
CA CYS A 17 -31.63 -15.59 21.85
C CYS A 17 -31.72 -14.40 20.90
N ALA A 18 -30.95 -13.35 21.17
CA ALA A 18 -30.55 -12.43 20.16
C ALA A 18 -29.64 -13.22 19.20
N THR A 19 -30.23 -13.88 18.21
CA THR A 19 -29.51 -14.32 17.05
C THR A 19 -28.83 -13.06 16.47
N PRO A 20 -27.50 -12.98 16.46
CA PRO A 20 -26.87 -11.88 15.76
C PRO A 20 -27.32 -12.00 14.31
N ASN A 21 -28.11 -11.03 13.88
CA ASN A 21 -28.52 -10.89 12.49
C ASN A 21 -27.19 -10.72 11.69
N ARG A 22 -26.62 -11.85 11.23
CA ARG A 22 -25.53 -11.87 10.25
C ARG A 22 -26.16 -11.33 8.97
N LEU A 23 -26.27 -10.01 8.88
CA LEU A 23 -26.37 -9.34 7.61
C LEU A 23 -25.20 -9.87 6.79
N SER A 24 -25.48 -10.77 5.88
CA SER A 24 -24.54 -11.21 4.87
C SER A 24 -24.10 -9.93 4.15
N LYS A 25 -22.95 -9.39 4.56
CA LYS A 25 -22.37 -8.23 3.86
C LYS A 25 -22.11 -8.70 2.45
N LYS A 26 -22.97 -8.28 1.50
CA LYS A 26 -22.73 -8.53 0.08
C LYS A 26 -21.29 -8.13 -0.20
N LYS A 27 -20.50 -9.03 -0.83
CA LYS A 27 -19.14 -8.71 -1.26
C LYS A 27 -19.19 -7.43 -2.10
N PRO A 28 -18.26 -6.50 -1.89
CA PRO A 28 -18.16 -5.32 -2.73
C PRO A 28 -18.11 -5.69 -4.22
N ILE A 29 -18.69 -4.85 -5.07
CA ILE A 29 -18.87 -5.14 -6.51
C ILE A 29 -17.53 -5.37 -7.25
N HIS A 30 -16.43 -4.82 -6.73
CA HIS A 30 -15.10 -4.98 -7.29
C HIS A 30 -14.41 -6.29 -6.86
N HIS A 31 -14.98 -7.06 -5.93
CA HIS A 31 -14.46 -8.37 -5.54
C HIS A 31 -14.94 -9.45 -6.51
N THR A 32 -14.02 -10.33 -6.91
CA THR A 32 -14.29 -11.55 -7.68
C THR A 32 -13.94 -12.78 -6.83
N GLU A 33 -14.14 -13.98 -7.36
CA GLU A 33 -13.73 -15.21 -6.68
C GLU A 33 -12.20 -15.30 -6.54
N ASN A 34 -11.47 -14.81 -7.54
CA ASN A 34 -10.02 -14.96 -7.65
C ASN A 34 -9.25 -13.62 -7.55
N GLY A 35 -9.86 -12.57 -7.03
CA GLY A 35 -9.22 -11.26 -6.89
C GLY A 35 -10.18 -10.09 -7.05
N PHE A 36 -9.78 -9.10 -7.83
CA PHE A 36 -10.48 -7.84 -7.97
C PHE A 36 -10.68 -7.47 -9.44
N LYS A 37 -11.68 -6.64 -9.71
CA LYS A 37 -11.93 -6.08 -11.04
C LYS A 37 -12.15 -4.58 -10.98
N ASN A 38 -11.89 -3.90 -12.08
CA ASN A 38 -12.29 -2.50 -12.24
C ASN A 38 -13.80 -2.43 -12.51
N ASN A 39 -14.52 -1.60 -11.76
CA ASN A 39 -15.99 -1.54 -11.85
C ASN A 39 -16.50 -0.97 -13.20
N TYR A 40 -15.69 -0.14 -13.86
CA TYR A 40 -16.08 0.66 -15.01
C TYR A 40 -15.36 0.28 -16.31
N LEU A 41 -14.53 -0.77 -16.28
CA LEU A 41 -13.86 -1.30 -17.47
C LEU A 41 -14.47 -2.62 -17.89
N SER A 42 -14.71 -2.78 -19.19
CA SER A 42 -15.06 -4.09 -19.73
C SER A 42 -13.86 -5.05 -19.67
N GLU A 43 -14.09 -6.33 -19.44
CA GLU A 43 -13.06 -7.36 -19.39
C GLU A 43 -12.19 -7.39 -20.67
N LYS A 44 -12.78 -7.08 -21.83
CA LYS A 44 -12.08 -7.01 -23.11
C LYS A 44 -10.98 -5.94 -23.15
N ILE A 45 -11.14 -4.84 -22.40
CA ILE A 45 -10.14 -3.77 -22.32
C ILE A 45 -9.00 -4.16 -21.38
N MET A 46 -9.29 -5.01 -20.39
CA MET A 46 -8.33 -5.40 -19.35
C MET A 46 -7.41 -6.57 -19.76
N THR A 47 -7.84 -7.40 -20.71
CA THR A 47 -7.06 -8.57 -21.14
C THR A 47 -6.19 -8.22 -22.35
N LYS A 48 -4.89 -8.04 -22.12
CA LYS A 48 -3.91 -7.96 -23.21
C LYS A 48 -3.37 -9.35 -23.49
N SER A 49 -3.44 -9.78 -24.75
CA SER A 49 -2.82 -11.04 -25.17
C SER A 49 -1.29 -10.94 -25.14
N LEU A 50 -0.60 -12.08 -25.10
CA LEU A 50 0.86 -12.10 -25.24
C LEU A 50 1.33 -11.46 -26.55
N LEU A 51 0.55 -11.62 -27.63
CA LEU A 51 0.82 -10.99 -28.92
C LEU A 51 0.71 -9.47 -28.86
N ASP A 52 -0.28 -8.92 -28.12
CA ASP A 52 -0.42 -7.48 -27.93
C ASP A 52 0.79 -6.90 -27.18
N VAL A 53 1.24 -7.60 -26.14
CA VAL A 53 2.42 -7.20 -25.36
C VAL A 53 3.69 -7.27 -26.23
N LEU A 54 3.83 -8.31 -27.02
CA LEU A 54 4.98 -8.48 -27.92
C LEU A 54 4.98 -7.41 -29.02
N ARG A 55 3.85 -7.17 -29.66
CA ARG A 55 3.66 -6.12 -30.65
C ARG A 55 3.98 -4.75 -30.09
N TRP A 56 3.44 -4.41 -28.91
CA TRP A 56 3.76 -3.16 -28.23
C TRP A 56 5.25 -3.02 -27.94
N ARG A 57 5.91 -4.11 -27.47
CA ARG A 57 7.34 -4.10 -27.14
C ARG A 57 8.21 -3.83 -28.38
N VAL A 58 7.82 -4.36 -29.55
CA VAL A 58 8.57 -4.17 -30.81
C VAL A 58 8.25 -2.82 -31.44
N THR A 59 7.00 -2.34 -31.33
CA THR A 59 6.55 -1.12 -32.02
C THR A 59 6.67 0.15 -31.19
N ARG A 60 6.89 0.04 -29.86
CA ARG A 60 7.04 1.24 -29.02
C ARG A 60 8.31 1.97 -29.38
N LYS A 61 8.20 3.27 -29.61
CA LYS A 61 9.35 4.15 -29.69
C LYS A 61 9.85 4.42 -28.27
N PRO A 62 11.17 4.31 -28.00
CA PRO A 62 11.73 4.81 -26.74
C PRO A 62 11.37 6.29 -26.61
N GLN A 63 10.96 6.70 -25.44
CA GLN A 63 10.82 8.13 -25.15
C GLN A 63 12.22 8.71 -24.94
N GLU A 64 12.49 9.84 -25.57
CA GLU A 64 13.70 10.59 -25.29
C GLU A 64 13.70 11.02 -23.82
N PRO A 65 14.81 10.88 -23.12
CA PRO A 65 14.93 11.36 -21.75
C PRO A 65 14.66 12.87 -21.71
N ILE A 66 13.71 13.28 -20.92
CA ILE A 66 13.48 14.69 -20.66
C ILE A 66 14.49 15.11 -19.60
N GLU A 67 15.40 16.01 -19.97
CA GLU A 67 16.25 16.71 -19.02
C GLU A 67 15.46 17.84 -18.38
N PHE A 68 15.42 17.87 -17.06
CA PHE A 68 14.89 18.98 -16.29
C PHE A 68 15.82 19.27 -15.12
N GLU A 69 15.85 20.53 -14.76
CA GLU A 69 16.61 20.99 -13.60
C GLU A 69 16.07 20.29 -12.33
N LYS A 70 16.99 19.82 -11.50
CA LYS A 70 16.68 19.12 -10.27
C LYS A 70 17.30 19.87 -9.12
N ASP A 71 16.45 20.30 -8.21
CA ASP A 71 16.92 20.77 -6.92
C ASP A 71 17.52 19.61 -6.13
N LYS A 72 18.60 19.90 -5.43
CA LYS A 72 19.17 18.96 -4.46
C LYS A 72 18.41 19.12 -3.15
N PRO A 73 17.80 18.05 -2.62
CA PRO A 73 17.12 18.14 -1.35
C PRO A 73 18.13 18.43 -0.21
N ASP A 74 17.75 19.29 0.71
CA ASP A 74 18.49 19.46 1.96
C ASP A 74 18.27 18.26 2.88
N ILE A 75 19.18 17.31 2.83
CA ILE A 75 19.10 16.06 3.59
C ILE A 75 19.08 16.32 5.10
N SER A 76 19.88 17.25 5.60
CA SER A 76 19.94 17.58 7.03
C SER A 76 18.61 18.11 7.52
N PHE A 77 18.01 19.01 6.77
CA PHE A 77 16.67 19.52 7.07
C PHE A 77 15.63 18.38 7.05
N LEU A 78 15.59 17.56 5.99
CA LEU A 78 14.59 16.47 5.88
C LEU A 78 14.71 15.43 7.00
N GLN A 79 15.95 15.13 7.46
CA GLN A 79 16.19 14.19 8.55
C GLN A 79 15.74 14.71 9.90
N THR A 80 15.80 16.03 10.13
CA THR A 80 15.50 16.65 11.42
C THR A 80 14.11 17.32 11.45
N ASN A 81 13.48 17.54 10.30
CA ASN A 81 12.18 18.21 10.21
C ASN A 81 11.08 17.41 10.93
N ARG A 82 10.41 18.08 11.88
CA ARG A 82 9.24 17.57 12.62
C ARG A 82 8.11 18.60 12.70
N SER A 83 8.30 19.80 12.19
CA SER A 83 7.35 20.92 12.33
C SER A 83 6.81 21.42 11.01
N GLU A 84 7.61 21.44 9.96
CA GLU A 84 7.21 21.98 8.68
C GLU A 84 6.56 20.92 7.78
N SER A 85 5.53 21.34 7.04
CA SER A 85 4.89 20.50 6.02
C SER A 85 5.68 20.54 4.73
N THR A 86 6.21 19.41 4.31
CA THR A 86 6.98 19.30 3.06
C THR A 86 6.52 18.11 2.22
N LEU A 87 6.66 18.25 0.90
CA LEU A 87 6.49 17.17 -0.06
C LEU A 87 7.70 17.13 -0.98
N THR A 88 8.50 16.08 -0.86
CA THR A 88 9.72 15.88 -1.63
C THR A 88 9.54 14.73 -2.62
N TRP A 89 9.67 15.02 -3.92
CA TRP A 89 9.68 13.98 -4.94
C TRP A 89 11.04 13.29 -5.00
N ILE A 90 11.06 12.01 -4.66
CA ILE A 90 12.29 11.19 -4.68
C ILE A 90 12.54 10.60 -6.06
N GLY A 91 11.46 10.35 -6.81
CA GLY A 91 11.52 9.83 -8.17
C GLY A 91 10.47 8.76 -8.43
N HIS A 92 10.01 8.64 -9.68
CA HIS A 92 8.87 7.82 -10.09
C HIS A 92 7.63 8.17 -9.25
N SER A 93 7.01 7.22 -8.57
CA SER A 93 5.86 7.43 -7.67
C SER A 93 6.27 7.55 -6.20
N THR A 94 7.57 7.68 -5.92
CA THR A 94 8.10 7.80 -4.56
C THR A 94 8.14 9.25 -4.14
N PHE A 95 7.33 9.60 -3.14
CA PHE A 95 7.31 10.90 -2.48
C PHE A 95 7.55 10.71 -0.98
N LEU A 96 8.33 11.61 -0.40
CA LEU A 96 8.41 11.80 1.05
C LEU A 96 7.50 12.96 1.43
N TRP A 97 6.49 12.70 2.21
CA TRP A 97 5.62 13.70 2.81
C TRP A 97 5.90 13.78 4.31
N GLN A 98 6.23 14.98 4.78
CA GLN A 98 6.45 15.27 6.19
C GLN A 98 5.38 16.27 6.64
N HIS A 99 4.65 15.94 7.69
CA HIS A 99 3.58 16.78 8.20
C HIS A 99 3.28 16.43 9.66
N MET A 100 3.13 17.44 10.51
CA MET A 100 2.79 17.27 11.93
C MET A 100 3.66 16.21 12.66
N GLY A 101 4.95 16.21 12.38
CA GLY A 101 5.89 15.25 12.98
C GLY A 101 5.88 13.84 12.36
N VAL A 102 5.03 13.57 11.38
CA VAL A 102 4.93 12.29 10.67
C VAL A 102 5.70 12.32 9.37
N ASN A 103 6.49 11.29 9.11
CA ASN A 103 7.17 11.04 7.84
C ASN A 103 6.47 9.88 7.11
N LEU A 104 5.82 10.19 6.01
CA LEU A 104 5.16 9.21 5.14
C LEU A 104 5.91 9.10 3.82
N ILE A 105 6.15 7.87 3.35
CA ILE A 105 6.70 7.61 2.03
C ILE A 105 5.71 6.81 1.19
N THR A 106 5.53 7.22 -0.08
CA THR A 106 4.70 6.50 -1.04
C THR A 106 5.55 5.61 -1.93
N ASP A 107 5.05 4.42 -2.26
CA ASP A 107 5.60 3.51 -3.29
C ASP A 107 7.13 3.49 -3.35
N PRO A 108 7.84 3.13 -2.26
CA PRO A 108 9.28 3.27 -2.17
C PRO A 108 9.98 2.33 -3.18
N HIS A 109 10.46 2.92 -4.26
CA HIS A 109 11.28 2.28 -5.27
C HIS A 109 12.63 2.99 -5.34
N LEU A 110 13.58 2.55 -4.53
CA LEU A 110 14.91 3.16 -4.37
C LEU A 110 16.00 2.38 -5.12
N THR A 111 15.65 1.25 -5.75
CA THR A 111 16.60 0.44 -6.52
C THR A 111 16.66 0.87 -7.98
N ASN A 112 17.70 0.41 -8.70
CA ASN A 112 17.94 0.80 -10.08
C ASN A 112 17.01 0.15 -11.11
N ARG A 113 16.25 -0.89 -10.73
CA ARG A 113 15.41 -1.64 -11.66
C ARG A 113 14.08 -2.02 -11.03
N ALA A 114 13.02 -1.85 -11.78
CA ALA A 114 11.69 -2.36 -11.48
C ALA A 114 11.59 -3.85 -11.86
N SER A 115 12.14 -4.72 -11.01
CA SER A 115 12.27 -6.15 -11.35
C SER A 115 12.43 -7.01 -10.10
N PRO A 116 12.03 -8.30 -10.16
CA PRO A 116 12.33 -9.26 -9.10
C PRO A 116 13.82 -9.55 -8.96
N VAL A 117 14.62 -9.27 -10.01
CA VAL A 117 16.07 -9.51 -10.07
C VAL A 117 16.84 -8.23 -10.38
N GLY A 118 18.04 -8.09 -9.84
CA GLY A 118 18.83 -6.84 -9.99
C GLY A 118 19.52 -6.66 -11.35
N PHE A 119 19.67 -7.73 -12.14
CA PHE A 119 20.42 -7.70 -13.41
C PHE A 119 19.54 -7.54 -14.66
N ALA A 120 18.23 -7.79 -14.56
CA ALA A 120 17.30 -7.75 -15.69
C ALA A 120 16.05 -6.91 -15.36
N GLY A 121 15.28 -6.53 -16.38
CA GLY A 121 14.06 -5.73 -16.27
C GLY A 121 14.28 -4.23 -16.48
N PRO A 122 13.20 -3.43 -16.45
CA PRO A 122 13.26 -1.99 -16.71
C PRO A 122 14.22 -1.28 -15.76
N LYS A 123 15.14 -0.51 -16.32
CA LYS A 123 16.06 0.35 -15.56
C LYS A 123 15.40 1.71 -15.33
N ARG A 124 15.70 2.32 -14.20
CA ARG A 124 15.29 3.70 -13.93
C ARG A 124 15.94 4.65 -14.93
N VAL A 125 15.21 5.67 -15.33
CA VAL A 125 15.76 6.79 -16.13
C VAL A 125 16.49 7.77 -15.20
N LEU A 126 15.88 8.06 -14.03
CA LEU A 126 16.45 8.98 -13.04
C LEU A 126 16.79 8.21 -11.76
N LEU A 127 17.95 8.48 -11.18
CA LEU A 127 18.29 7.98 -9.85
C LEU A 127 17.38 8.62 -8.79
N PRO A 128 17.12 7.94 -7.67
CA PRO A 128 16.41 8.54 -6.55
C PRO A 128 17.11 9.81 -6.07
N ALA A 129 16.34 10.87 -5.80
CA ALA A 129 16.90 12.12 -5.29
C ALA A 129 17.45 12.00 -3.86
N ILE A 130 16.95 11.01 -3.10
CA ILE A 130 17.38 10.69 -1.74
C ILE A 130 17.70 9.20 -1.70
N SER A 131 18.84 8.84 -1.13
CA SER A 131 19.21 7.43 -0.92
C SER A 131 18.42 6.83 0.25
N LEU A 132 18.40 5.50 0.36
CA LEU A 132 17.76 4.84 1.49
C LEU A 132 18.39 5.28 2.84
N GLU A 133 19.69 5.47 2.85
CA GLU A 133 20.47 5.84 4.02
C GLU A 133 20.19 7.28 4.46
N ASP A 134 19.93 8.18 3.52
CA ASP A 134 19.69 9.60 3.74
C ASP A 134 18.24 9.94 4.11
N LEU A 135 17.31 8.99 3.97
CA LEU A 135 15.91 9.21 4.38
C LEU A 135 15.80 9.50 5.88
N PRO A 136 14.85 10.33 6.34
CA PRO A 136 14.48 10.36 7.76
C PRO A 136 13.96 8.99 8.23
N LEU A 137 13.70 8.83 9.53
CA LEU A 137 12.92 7.69 10.01
C LEU A 137 11.51 7.80 9.44
N ILE A 138 11.03 6.72 8.82
CA ILE A 138 9.71 6.68 8.16
C ILE A 138 8.69 6.08 9.13
N ASP A 139 7.61 6.80 9.37
CA ASP A 139 6.53 6.35 10.24
C ASP A 139 5.51 5.51 9.44
N ILE A 140 5.21 5.93 8.21
CA ILE A 140 4.20 5.30 7.37
C ILE A 140 4.74 5.05 5.97
N VAL A 141 4.54 3.84 5.46
CA VAL A 141 4.78 3.48 4.06
C VAL A 141 3.44 3.16 3.41
N VAL A 142 3.08 3.89 2.37
CA VAL A 142 1.87 3.63 1.58
C VAL A 142 2.26 2.96 0.27
N ILE A 143 1.63 1.83 -0.04
CA ILE A 143 1.79 1.13 -1.32
C ILE A 143 0.50 1.21 -2.10
N SER A 144 0.56 1.77 -3.31
CA SER A 144 -0.62 1.90 -4.17
C SER A 144 -1.04 0.57 -4.81
N HIS A 145 -0.08 -0.22 -5.28
CA HIS A 145 -0.30 -1.53 -5.91
C HIS A 145 0.99 -2.35 -5.98
N ASN A 146 0.91 -3.59 -6.50
CA ASN A 146 1.99 -4.56 -6.38
C ASN A 146 2.98 -4.60 -7.57
N HIS A 147 2.97 -3.67 -8.51
CA HIS A 147 4.00 -3.62 -9.54
C HIS A 147 5.40 -3.40 -8.95
N TYR A 148 6.44 -3.83 -9.66
CA TYR A 148 7.81 -3.83 -9.15
C TYR A 148 8.41 -2.43 -8.98
N ASP A 149 7.88 -1.43 -9.67
CA ASP A 149 8.24 -0.01 -9.58
C ASP A 149 7.48 0.76 -8.48
N HIS A 150 6.55 0.10 -7.78
CA HIS A 150 5.81 0.63 -6.62
C HIS A 150 6.06 -0.19 -5.35
N LEU A 151 6.12 -1.51 -5.47
CA LEU A 151 6.44 -2.42 -4.37
C LEU A 151 7.82 -3.05 -4.60
N ASP A 152 8.87 -2.32 -4.29
CA ASP A 152 10.25 -2.81 -4.39
C ASP A 152 10.67 -3.54 -3.11
N LYS A 153 10.92 -4.85 -3.23
CA LYS A 153 11.30 -5.71 -2.10
C LYS A 153 12.53 -5.19 -1.36
N LYS A 154 13.56 -4.72 -2.08
CA LYS A 154 14.80 -4.27 -1.46
C LYS A 154 14.60 -2.98 -0.68
N SER A 155 13.83 -2.04 -1.23
CA SER A 155 13.48 -0.79 -0.54
C SER A 155 12.66 -1.06 0.72
N VAL A 156 11.64 -1.93 0.65
CA VAL A 156 10.82 -2.33 1.80
C VAL A 156 11.66 -2.97 2.89
N LEU A 157 12.49 -3.95 2.55
CA LEU A 157 13.38 -4.61 3.53
C LEU A 157 14.43 -3.64 4.09
N GLY A 158 14.96 -2.74 3.28
CA GLY A 158 15.91 -1.72 3.69
C GLY A 158 15.32 -0.75 4.70
N LEU A 159 14.09 -0.27 4.47
CA LEU A 159 13.38 0.60 5.43
C LEU A 159 13.20 -0.08 6.79
N VAL A 160 12.79 -1.34 6.82
CA VAL A 160 12.67 -2.09 8.08
C VAL A 160 14.02 -2.33 8.73
N ALA A 161 15.05 -2.68 7.95
CA ALA A 161 16.37 -3.01 8.48
C ALA A 161 17.07 -1.81 9.16
N ARG A 162 16.90 -0.59 8.63
CA ARG A 162 17.53 0.61 9.18
C ARG A 162 16.85 1.15 10.45
N GLN A 163 15.60 0.77 10.71
CA GLN A 163 14.83 1.25 11.88
C GLN A 163 14.15 0.11 12.64
N LYS A 164 14.90 -0.94 12.98
CA LYS A 164 14.40 -2.17 13.62
C LYS A 164 13.66 -1.94 14.95
N LYS A 165 14.03 -0.90 15.70
CA LYS A 165 13.39 -0.58 17.00
C LYS A 165 12.03 0.10 16.83
N SER A 166 11.78 0.74 15.71
CA SER A 166 10.54 1.41 15.37
C SER A 166 10.27 1.23 13.85
N PRO A 167 9.91 0.00 13.42
CA PRO A 167 9.64 -0.25 12.00
C PRO A 167 8.43 0.55 11.54
N PRO A 168 8.39 0.95 10.25
CA PRO A 168 7.27 1.72 9.72
C PRO A 168 5.99 0.88 9.67
N VAL A 169 4.84 1.54 9.76
CA VAL A 169 3.55 0.93 9.45
C VAL A 169 3.36 0.94 7.93
N PHE A 170 3.09 -0.22 7.35
CA PHE A 170 2.77 -0.37 5.93
C PHE A 170 1.26 -0.35 5.74
N VAL A 171 0.75 0.58 4.95
CA VAL A 171 -0.66 0.64 4.54
C VAL A 171 -0.73 0.26 3.07
N VAL A 172 -1.41 -0.84 2.79
CA VAL A 172 -1.35 -1.53 1.50
C VAL A 172 -2.73 -1.96 1.02
N PRO A 173 -2.95 -2.17 -0.27
CA PRO A 173 -4.18 -2.76 -0.78
C PRO A 173 -4.44 -4.17 -0.24
N LEU A 174 -5.72 -4.52 -0.18
CA LEU A 174 -6.19 -5.83 0.23
C LEU A 174 -5.53 -6.96 -0.57
N GLY A 175 -5.11 -8.03 0.13
CA GLY A 175 -4.43 -9.20 -0.45
C GLY A 175 -2.90 -9.11 -0.47
N MET A 176 -2.29 -8.01 -0.02
CA MET A 176 -0.82 -7.85 -0.05
C MET A 176 -0.10 -8.35 1.20
N LYS A 177 -0.80 -8.49 2.33
CA LYS A 177 -0.21 -8.93 3.61
C LYS A 177 0.51 -10.28 3.51
N ALA A 178 -0.01 -11.20 2.69
CA ALA A 178 0.62 -12.49 2.44
C ALA A 178 2.02 -12.36 1.80
N TRP A 179 2.20 -11.38 0.91
CA TRP A 179 3.51 -11.09 0.32
C TRP A 179 4.49 -10.53 1.36
N PHE A 180 4.06 -9.61 2.22
CA PHE A 180 4.88 -9.08 3.32
C PHE A 180 5.32 -10.20 4.27
N LYS A 181 4.41 -11.09 4.65
CA LYS A 181 4.72 -12.27 5.47
C LYS A 181 5.78 -13.18 4.79
N LYS A 182 5.66 -13.39 3.48
CA LYS A 182 6.61 -14.20 2.70
C LYS A 182 8.04 -13.63 2.71
N ILE A 183 8.19 -12.31 2.83
CA ILE A 183 9.50 -11.64 2.89
C ILE A 183 9.99 -11.39 4.33
N GLY A 184 9.29 -11.92 5.34
CA GLY A 184 9.68 -11.85 6.76
C GLY A 184 9.11 -10.67 7.53
N ILE A 185 8.13 -9.94 7.00
CA ILE A 185 7.43 -8.84 7.68
C ILE A 185 6.02 -9.30 8.05
N SER A 186 5.82 -9.69 9.32
CA SER A 186 4.54 -10.23 9.80
C SER A 186 3.69 -9.23 10.54
N GLU A 187 4.27 -8.15 11.04
CA GLU A 187 3.61 -7.12 11.84
C GLU A 187 3.68 -5.75 11.17
N GLY A 188 2.85 -4.82 11.63
CA GLY A 188 2.83 -3.46 11.09
C GLY A 188 2.29 -3.35 9.65
N VAL A 189 1.60 -4.37 9.12
CA VAL A 189 1.03 -4.34 7.77
C VAL A 189 -0.50 -4.27 7.85
N MET A 190 -1.07 -3.17 7.40
CA MET A 190 -2.50 -2.88 7.39
C MET A 190 -3.03 -2.93 5.97
N GLU A 191 -3.99 -3.81 5.72
CA GLU A 191 -4.65 -3.92 4.42
C GLU A 191 -5.92 -3.08 4.40
N LEU A 192 -6.09 -2.30 3.35
CA LEU A 192 -7.31 -1.53 3.11
C LEU A 192 -7.96 -1.97 1.80
N ASP A 193 -9.27 -2.14 1.87
CA ASP A 193 -10.14 -2.20 0.71
C ASP A 193 -10.57 -0.80 0.29
N TRP A 194 -11.14 -0.62 -0.89
CA TRP A 194 -11.71 0.65 -1.32
C TRP A 194 -12.70 1.18 -0.29
N TRP A 195 -12.57 2.47 0.02
CA TRP A 195 -13.34 3.19 1.03
C TRP A 195 -13.05 2.76 2.48
N GLY A 196 -12.08 1.85 2.66
CA GLY A 196 -11.53 1.55 3.97
C GLY A 196 -10.62 2.67 4.47
N SER A 197 -10.54 2.83 5.78
CA SER A 197 -9.66 3.81 6.43
C SER A 197 -8.87 3.15 7.55
N HIS A 198 -7.69 3.71 7.82
CA HIS A 198 -6.85 3.32 8.94
C HIS A 198 -6.17 4.55 9.53
N GLN A 199 -6.16 4.63 10.86
CA GLN A 199 -5.51 5.73 11.57
C GLN A 199 -4.13 5.29 12.07
N VAL A 200 -3.12 6.12 11.82
CA VAL A 200 -1.76 5.95 12.33
C VAL A 200 -1.35 7.26 12.99
N GLY A 201 -1.28 7.28 14.32
CA GLY A 201 -1.15 8.53 15.07
C GLY A 201 -2.31 9.48 14.74
N ASP A 202 -2.00 10.71 14.39
CA ASP A 202 -2.99 11.72 14.00
C ASP A 202 -3.35 11.69 12.50
N CYS A 203 -2.70 10.81 11.72
CA CYS A 203 -2.97 10.67 10.29
C CYS A 203 -4.06 9.63 10.04
N THR A 204 -5.09 10.00 9.25
CA THR A 204 -6.09 9.05 8.74
C THR A 204 -5.84 8.79 7.26
N LEU A 205 -5.56 7.53 6.92
CA LEU A 205 -5.34 7.06 5.57
C LEU A 205 -6.63 6.45 5.02
N ASN A 206 -7.08 6.91 3.87
CA ASN A 206 -8.30 6.42 3.21
C ASN A 206 -7.94 5.80 1.87
N ALA A 207 -8.35 4.55 1.64
CA ALA A 207 -8.20 3.91 0.35
C ALA A 207 -9.33 4.34 -0.59
N VAL A 208 -8.98 4.85 -1.76
CA VAL A 208 -9.94 5.28 -2.78
C VAL A 208 -9.81 4.42 -4.03
N PRO A 209 -10.90 4.21 -4.80
CA PRO A 209 -10.85 3.48 -6.05
C PRO A 209 -9.91 4.14 -7.05
N VAL A 210 -9.09 3.33 -7.70
CA VAL A 210 -8.29 3.72 -8.85
C VAL A 210 -8.48 2.72 -9.98
N GLN A 211 -8.35 3.20 -11.21
CA GLN A 211 -8.43 2.36 -12.40
C GLN A 211 -7.02 1.96 -12.83
N HIS A 212 -6.62 0.78 -12.42
CA HIS A 212 -5.33 0.20 -12.76
C HIS A 212 -5.41 -1.32 -12.76
N TRP A 213 -4.36 -1.97 -13.20
CA TRP A 213 -4.20 -3.42 -13.13
C TRP A 213 -3.07 -3.77 -12.17
N SER A 214 -3.09 -4.98 -11.67
CA SER A 214 -2.13 -5.48 -10.69
C SER A 214 -1.68 -6.88 -11.11
N ARG A 215 -0.38 -7.08 -11.23
CA ARG A 215 0.20 -8.39 -11.53
C ARG A 215 1.62 -8.45 -11.00
N ARG A 216 1.89 -9.51 -10.22
CA ARG A 216 3.23 -9.82 -9.71
C ARG A 216 3.45 -11.32 -9.80
N THR A 217 4.59 -11.72 -10.34
CA THR A 217 5.03 -13.12 -10.44
C THR A 217 5.90 -13.50 -9.26
#